data_89267beb14db0d4fd803f5b67d5d9bf5
#
_entry.id   89267beb14db0d4fd803f5b67d5d9bf5
#
_cell.length_a   1.000
_cell.length_b   1.000
_cell.length_c   1.000
_cell.angle_alpha   90.00
_cell.angle_beta   90.00
_cell.angle_gamma   90.00
#
_symmetry.space_group_name_H-M   'P 1'
#
loop_
_entity.id
_entity.type
_entity.pdbx_description
1 polymer ?
#
loop_
_entity_poly.entity_id
_entity_poly.type
_entity_poly.pdbx_seq_one_letter_code
_entity_poly.pdbx_strand_id
1 'polypeptide(L)'
;MRSLRALLVLFAFVFIVVLTPALRSQAAAASPKTPSSPQLVIIDTDIGDDIDDAFALALALKSPELEVLGVTTTFGNTQMRARLVDRYLKAVGRSDIPVLAGPETKTGNLMTQAAYAKRDPERKFGDGAEFILREARQRPGQITLIGIGPLFTVEAAIKRDPATFKKLKRVVIMGGSVYRGYGLNTQGKPKPAEPEWNILNDPPGLKALLSSGVPVFMMPLDSTQVPLESQGREAIFAHGSALTDQLTLLYHEWTGGTPSHSPTPTLFDPVAVTYTFRPDLCPAKQMHINVDARGMTSPGQGSPNAEVCLQSDEKSFLDLLLKRVTAD
;
A
#
# COMPACT_ATOMS: atom_id res chain seq x y z
N MET A 1 57.39 82.51 -24.24
CA MET A 1 56.92 82.77 -25.64
C MET A 1 56.12 81.54 -26.06
N ARG A 2 54.89 81.77 -26.48
CA ARG A 2 53.88 80.87 -27.10
C ARG A 2 53.41 79.64 -26.29
N SER A 3 52.27 79.82 -25.62
CA SER A 3 51.35 78.87 -25.04
C SER A 3 50.67 78.01 -26.13
N LEU A 4 50.54 76.69 -25.88
CA LEU A 4 49.68 75.85 -26.60
C LEU A 4 48.64 75.24 -25.65
N ARG A 5 47.39 75.67 -25.77
CA ARG A 5 46.25 75.15 -25.01
C ARG A 5 45.79 73.86 -25.64
N ALA A 6 45.85 72.75 -24.92
CA ALA A 6 45.25 71.52 -25.33
C ALA A 6 43.80 71.48 -24.80
N LEU A 7 42.83 71.28 -25.74
CA LEU A 7 41.41 71.17 -25.49
C LEU A 7 41.11 69.74 -25.18
N LEU A 8 40.70 69.41 -23.95
CA LEU A 8 40.22 68.09 -23.56
C LEU A 8 38.70 67.97 -23.91
N VAL A 9 38.37 67.09 -24.85
CA VAL A 9 36.98 66.73 -25.16
C VAL A 9 36.61 65.51 -24.32
N LEU A 10 35.69 65.73 -23.38
CA LEU A 10 35.13 64.65 -22.53
C LEU A 10 33.97 63.93 -23.27
N PHE A 11 34.17 62.69 -23.69
CA PHE A 11 33.09 61.82 -24.17
C PHE A 11 32.42 61.15 -22.97
N ALA A 12 31.20 61.58 -22.67
CA ALA A 12 30.33 60.86 -21.71
C ALA A 12 29.67 59.72 -22.39
N PHE A 13 30.05 58.48 -22.05
CA PHE A 13 29.32 57.27 -22.42
C PHE A 13 28.14 57.10 -21.47
N VAL A 14 26.92 57.26 -21.97
CA VAL A 14 25.70 56.92 -21.25
C VAL A 14 25.46 55.42 -21.44
N PHE A 15 25.68 54.64 -20.36
CA PHE A 15 25.28 53.24 -20.34
C PHE A 15 23.77 53.14 -20.02
N ILE A 16 22.98 52.82 -21.03
CA ILE A 16 21.56 52.45 -20.85
C ILE A 16 21.54 51.00 -20.41
N VAL A 17 21.31 50.77 -19.11
CA VAL A 17 21.01 49.42 -18.57
C VAL A 17 19.56 49.11 -18.89
N VAL A 18 19.33 48.27 -19.89
CA VAL A 18 18.01 47.69 -20.19
C VAL A 18 17.75 46.57 -19.19
N LEU A 19 16.97 46.85 -18.13
CA LEU A 19 16.43 45.81 -17.28
C LEU A 19 15.35 45.01 -18.04
N THR A 20 15.69 43.84 -18.52
CA THR A 20 14.70 42.86 -18.98
C THR A 20 14.07 42.19 -17.74
N PRO A 21 12.75 42.25 -17.57
CA PRO A 21 12.11 41.48 -16.51
C PRO A 21 12.18 39.97 -16.90
N ALA A 22 12.93 39.19 -16.11
CA ALA A 22 12.93 37.75 -16.17
C ALA A 22 11.53 37.26 -15.77
N LEU A 23 10.70 36.88 -16.74
CA LEU A 23 9.48 36.10 -16.54
C LEU A 23 9.88 34.75 -15.93
N ARG A 24 9.83 34.67 -14.60
CA ARG A 24 9.82 33.39 -13.91
C ARG A 24 8.49 32.70 -14.26
N SER A 25 8.53 31.80 -15.24
CA SER A 25 7.48 30.82 -15.44
C SER A 25 7.42 29.94 -14.19
N GLN A 26 6.48 30.23 -13.30
CA GLN A 26 6.06 29.27 -12.28
C GLN A 26 5.37 28.14 -13.02
N ALA A 27 6.07 27.04 -13.20
CA ALA A 27 5.42 25.78 -13.57
C ALA A 27 4.43 25.47 -12.43
N ALA A 28 3.15 25.74 -12.67
CA ALA A 28 2.09 25.31 -11.80
C ALA A 28 2.16 23.78 -11.75
N ALA A 29 2.46 23.24 -10.57
CA ALA A 29 2.36 21.80 -10.32
C ALA A 29 0.92 21.39 -10.67
N ALA A 30 0.78 20.61 -11.74
CA ALA A 30 -0.52 20.11 -12.16
C ALA A 30 -1.09 19.28 -11.01
N SER A 31 -2.16 19.76 -10.38
CA SER A 31 -2.93 18.97 -9.43
C SER A 31 -3.32 17.64 -10.10
N PRO A 32 -3.16 16.49 -9.43
CA PRO A 32 -3.56 15.22 -10.01
C PRO A 32 -5.05 15.31 -10.38
N LYS A 33 -5.37 15.11 -11.65
CA LYS A 33 -6.77 15.06 -12.13
C LYS A 33 -7.42 13.87 -11.42
N THR A 34 -8.45 14.13 -10.63
CA THR A 34 -9.33 13.07 -10.10
C THR A 34 -9.77 12.20 -11.27
N PRO A 35 -9.62 10.88 -11.21
CA PRO A 35 -10.11 10.00 -12.27
C PRO A 35 -11.58 10.25 -12.51
N SER A 36 -12.04 10.23 -13.75
CA SER A 36 -13.45 10.41 -14.10
C SER A 36 -14.36 9.31 -13.53
N SER A 37 -13.78 8.21 -13.08
CA SER A 37 -14.45 7.09 -12.39
C SER A 37 -13.48 6.46 -11.39
N PRO A 38 -13.98 5.95 -10.23
CA PRO A 38 -13.16 5.23 -9.26
C PRO A 38 -12.50 3.99 -9.89
N GLN A 39 -11.33 3.62 -9.38
CA GLN A 39 -10.67 2.38 -9.77
C GLN A 39 -11.32 1.20 -9.04
N LEU A 40 -11.72 0.17 -9.78
CA LEU A 40 -12.28 -1.05 -9.23
C LEU A 40 -11.17 -1.86 -8.55
N VAL A 41 -11.32 -2.14 -7.26
CA VAL A 41 -10.32 -2.88 -6.48
C VAL A 41 -10.92 -4.06 -5.74
N ILE A 42 -10.15 -5.13 -5.61
CA ILE A 42 -10.37 -6.23 -4.66
C ILE A 42 -9.19 -6.21 -3.70
N ILE A 43 -9.44 -6.35 -2.40
CA ILE A 43 -8.41 -6.40 -1.36
C ILE A 43 -8.33 -7.84 -0.85
N ASP A 44 -7.13 -8.44 -0.90
CA ASP A 44 -6.81 -9.74 -0.31
C ASP A 44 -5.90 -9.52 0.89
N THR A 45 -6.34 -9.88 2.12
CA THR A 45 -5.77 -9.45 3.40
C THR A 45 -5.64 -10.60 4.39
N ASP A 46 -4.63 -10.59 5.23
CA ASP A 46 -4.54 -11.48 6.39
C ASP A 46 -4.84 -10.75 7.71
N ILE A 47 -5.72 -9.76 7.65
CA ILE A 47 -6.19 -8.96 8.79
C ILE A 47 -6.48 -9.80 10.04
N GLY A 48 -6.06 -9.31 11.19
CA GLY A 48 -6.33 -9.94 12.47
C GLY A 48 -5.08 -10.32 13.28
N ASP A 49 -3.88 -10.25 12.69
CA ASP A 49 -2.59 -10.44 13.36
C ASP A 49 -1.94 -9.08 13.64
N ASP A 50 -1.33 -8.45 12.63
CA ASP A 50 -0.91 -7.06 12.74
C ASP A 50 -2.11 -6.12 12.57
N ILE A 51 -1.92 -4.85 12.87
CA ILE A 51 -3.01 -3.86 12.85
C ILE A 51 -3.08 -3.08 11.53
N ASP A 52 -2.02 -3.10 10.75
CA ASP A 52 -1.90 -2.26 9.55
C ASP A 52 -2.87 -2.64 8.43
N ASP A 53 -3.26 -3.91 8.30
CA ASP A 53 -4.40 -4.32 7.45
C ASP A 53 -5.68 -3.53 7.73
N ALA A 54 -6.00 -3.31 9.03
CA ALA A 54 -7.18 -2.54 9.38
C ALA A 54 -7.09 -1.08 8.95
N PHE A 55 -5.90 -0.49 9.04
CA PHE A 55 -5.63 0.85 8.51
C PHE A 55 -5.66 0.89 6.98
N ALA A 56 -5.18 -0.16 6.32
CA ALA A 56 -5.25 -0.31 4.86
C ALA A 56 -6.70 -0.36 4.38
N LEU A 57 -7.54 -1.17 5.03
CA LEU A 57 -8.96 -1.26 4.73
C LEU A 57 -9.67 0.08 4.99
N ALA A 58 -9.39 0.74 6.11
CA ALA A 58 -9.93 2.06 6.44
C ALA A 58 -9.59 3.09 5.36
N LEU A 59 -8.32 3.14 4.94
CA LEU A 59 -7.86 4.05 3.89
C LEU A 59 -8.57 3.78 2.56
N ALA A 60 -8.71 2.51 2.17
CA ALA A 60 -9.41 2.14 0.95
C ALA A 60 -10.88 2.61 0.96
N LEU A 61 -11.60 2.40 2.08
CA LEU A 61 -13.00 2.79 2.25
C LEU A 61 -13.21 4.30 2.24
N LYS A 62 -12.21 5.08 2.67
CA LYS A 62 -12.25 6.55 2.72
C LYS A 62 -11.58 7.21 1.50
N SER A 63 -11.19 6.45 0.50
CA SER A 63 -10.56 6.96 -0.72
C SER A 63 -11.56 6.96 -1.88
N PRO A 64 -12.09 8.13 -2.28
CA PRO A 64 -13.10 8.23 -3.36
C PRO A 64 -12.55 7.83 -4.73
N GLU A 65 -11.24 7.69 -4.86
CA GLU A 65 -10.58 7.18 -6.06
C GLU A 65 -10.70 5.66 -6.23
N LEU A 66 -11.20 4.96 -5.19
CA LEU A 66 -11.34 3.51 -5.16
C LEU A 66 -12.81 3.08 -5.00
N GLU A 67 -13.20 2.08 -5.75
CA GLU A 67 -14.43 1.31 -5.56
C GLU A 67 -14.06 -0.11 -5.13
N VAL A 68 -14.30 -0.45 -3.86
CA VAL A 68 -14.00 -1.76 -3.30
C VAL A 68 -15.09 -2.74 -3.70
N LEU A 69 -14.80 -3.62 -4.66
CA LEU A 69 -15.73 -4.65 -5.16
C LEU A 69 -15.94 -5.81 -4.18
N GLY A 70 -14.95 -6.05 -3.31
CA GLY A 70 -14.99 -7.09 -2.31
C GLY A 70 -13.67 -7.21 -1.56
N VAL A 71 -13.71 -7.90 -0.43
CA VAL A 71 -12.54 -8.24 0.37
C VAL A 71 -12.44 -9.76 0.47
N THR A 72 -11.27 -10.29 0.11
CA THR A 72 -10.92 -11.70 0.31
C THR A 72 -9.90 -11.81 1.44
N THR A 73 -9.91 -12.93 2.14
CA THR A 73 -8.95 -13.17 3.22
C THR A 73 -8.05 -14.34 2.91
N THR A 74 -6.80 -14.22 3.35
CA THR A 74 -5.74 -15.19 3.09
C THR A 74 -5.06 -15.62 4.39
N PHE A 75 -4.36 -16.74 4.38
CA PHE A 75 -3.45 -17.22 5.43
C PHE A 75 -4.11 -17.57 6.78
N GLY A 76 -3.75 -18.71 7.35
CA GLY A 76 -4.26 -19.21 8.63
C GLY A 76 -5.75 -19.54 8.56
N ASN A 77 -6.50 -19.11 9.57
CA ASN A 77 -7.95 -19.29 9.63
C ASN A 77 -8.66 -18.17 8.85
N THR A 78 -8.77 -18.34 7.55
CA THR A 78 -9.37 -17.36 6.63
C THR A 78 -10.86 -17.11 6.92
N GLN A 79 -11.60 -18.11 7.43
CA GLN A 79 -13.00 -17.93 7.84
C GLN A 79 -13.11 -16.96 9.03
N MET A 80 -12.20 -17.05 10.01
CA MET A 80 -12.18 -16.13 11.14
C MET A 80 -11.79 -14.72 10.72
N ARG A 81 -10.82 -14.58 9.80
CA ARG A 81 -10.43 -13.29 9.22
C ARG A 81 -11.59 -12.67 8.42
N ALA A 82 -12.30 -13.45 7.64
CA ALA A 82 -13.48 -13.01 6.91
C ALA A 82 -14.60 -12.53 7.86
N ARG A 83 -14.78 -13.22 8.99
CA ARG A 83 -15.74 -12.80 10.04
C ARG A 83 -15.33 -11.47 10.68
N LEU A 84 -14.03 -11.22 10.86
CA LEU A 84 -13.51 -9.93 11.33
C LEU A 84 -13.83 -8.82 10.33
N VAL A 85 -13.51 -9.02 9.04
CA VAL A 85 -13.80 -8.05 7.97
C VAL A 85 -15.30 -7.77 7.86
N ASP A 86 -16.13 -8.81 7.88
CA ASP A 86 -17.59 -8.68 7.79
C ASP A 86 -18.15 -7.82 8.94
N ARG A 87 -17.68 -8.07 10.17
CA ARG A 87 -18.04 -7.25 11.32
C ARG A 87 -17.57 -5.80 11.16
N TYR A 88 -16.32 -5.60 10.72
CA TYR A 88 -15.76 -4.27 10.49
C TYR A 88 -16.59 -3.49 9.47
N LEU A 89 -16.87 -4.09 8.31
CA LEU A 89 -17.65 -3.45 7.25
C LEU A 89 -19.08 -3.11 7.70
N LYS A 90 -19.74 -4.00 8.45
CA LYS A 90 -21.06 -3.72 9.04
C LYS A 90 -21.02 -2.54 9.99
N ALA A 91 -20.01 -2.47 10.86
CA ALA A 91 -19.88 -1.42 11.84
C ALA A 91 -19.66 -0.02 11.21
N VAL A 92 -19.04 0.01 10.02
CA VAL A 92 -18.80 1.25 9.27
C VAL A 92 -19.85 1.52 8.16
N GLY A 93 -20.96 0.77 8.17
CA GLY A 93 -22.06 0.97 7.23
C GLY A 93 -21.80 0.49 5.80
N ARG A 94 -20.83 -0.41 5.60
CA ARG A 94 -20.43 -0.94 4.29
C ARG A 94 -20.75 -2.43 4.12
N SER A 95 -21.92 -2.85 4.59
CA SER A 95 -22.43 -4.22 4.40
C SER A 95 -22.69 -4.59 2.92
N ASP A 96 -22.64 -3.62 2.02
CA ASP A 96 -22.71 -3.79 0.57
C ASP A 96 -21.49 -4.50 -0.02
N ILE A 97 -20.34 -4.43 0.65
CA ILE A 97 -19.09 -5.03 0.19
C ILE A 97 -19.05 -6.52 0.56
N PRO A 98 -19.00 -7.44 -0.42
CA PRO A 98 -18.92 -8.88 -0.16
C PRO A 98 -17.57 -9.26 0.47
N VAL A 99 -17.63 -10.19 1.42
CA VAL A 99 -16.48 -10.77 2.10
C VAL A 99 -16.40 -12.25 1.79
N LEU A 100 -15.25 -12.74 1.37
CA LEU A 100 -15.00 -14.13 0.99
C LEU A 100 -13.72 -14.63 1.66
N ALA A 101 -13.63 -15.93 1.88
CA ALA A 101 -12.45 -16.56 2.47
C ALA A 101 -11.62 -17.28 1.40
N GLY A 102 -10.33 -17.08 1.40
CA GLY A 102 -9.39 -17.88 0.63
C GLY A 102 -9.10 -19.24 1.28
N PRO A 103 -8.14 -20.00 0.75
CA PRO A 103 -7.73 -21.28 1.33
C PRO A 103 -7.20 -21.11 2.77
N GLU A 104 -7.63 -21.97 3.67
CA GLU A 104 -7.05 -22.06 5.02
C GLU A 104 -5.65 -22.69 4.96
N THR A 105 -4.76 -22.25 5.84
CA THR A 105 -3.44 -22.86 6.01
C THR A 105 -3.28 -23.43 7.43
N LYS A 106 -2.36 -24.38 7.59
CA LYS A 106 -2.10 -25.01 8.89
C LYS A 106 -1.28 -24.13 9.85
N THR A 107 -0.60 -23.11 9.30
CA THR A 107 0.22 -22.13 10.00
C THR A 107 -0.45 -20.77 9.97
N GLY A 108 -0.03 -19.83 10.82
CA GLY A 108 -0.59 -18.47 10.82
C GLY A 108 -1.88 -18.32 11.58
N ASN A 109 -2.01 -19.03 12.69
CA ASN A 109 -3.23 -19.02 13.50
C ASN A 109 -3.18 -18.06 14.69
N LEU A 110 -2.12 -17.28 14.82
CA LEU A 110 -2.09 -16.20 15.81
C LEU A 110 -2.99 -15.08 15.28
N MET A 111 -4.09 -14.85 15.99
CA MET A 111 -4.99 -13.72 15.71
C MET A 111 -5.14 -12.90 16.99
N THR A 112 -4.38 -11.82 17.09
CA THR A 112 -4.45 -10.89 18.24
C THR A 112 -5.83 -10.26 18.35
N GLN A 113 -6.52 -10.07 17.22
CA GLN A 113 -7.82 -9.43 17.09
C GLN A 113 -8.99 -10.44 16.98
N ALA A 114 -8.76 -11.70 17.40
CA ALA A 114 -9.78 -12.75 17.34
C ALA A 114 -11.03 -12.46 18.20
N ALA A 115 -10.87 -11.74 19.32
CA ALA A 115 -11.99 -11.39 20.18
C ALA A 115 -12.97 -10.46 19.47
N TYR A 116 -12.49 -9.53 18.65
CA TYR A 116 -13.32 -8.68 17.81
C TYR A 116 -14.18 -9.50 16.85
N ALA A 117 -13.58 -10.44 16.13
CA ALA A 117 -14.29 -11.31 15.20
C ALA A 117 -15.38 -12.16 15.89
N LYS A 118 -15.10 -12.69 17.09
CA LYS A 118 -15.99 -13.57 17.85
C LYS A 118 -17.24 -12.89 18.41
N ARG A 119 -17.32 -11.56 18.37
CA ARG A 119 -18.52 -10.83 18.79
C ARG A 119 -19.71 -11.02 17.84
N ASP A 120 -19.46 -11.41 16.59
CA ASP A 120 -20.53 -11.81 15.64
C ASP A 120 -20.72 -13.34 15.64
N PRO A 121 -21.90 -13.84 15.27
CA PRO A 121 -22.11 -15.29 15.13
C PRO A 121 -21.22 -15.89 14.04
N GLU A 122 -20.86 -17.15 14.20
CA GLU A 122 -20.14 -17.89 13.19
C GLU A 122 -21.01 -18.11 11.95
N ARG A 123 -20.42 -17.87 10.78
CA ARG A 123 -21.02 -18.18 9.48
C ARG A 123 -19.94 -18.61 8.50
N LYS A 124 -20.34 -19.30 7.44
CA LYS A 124 -19.42 -19.69 6.36
C LYS A 124 -19.35 -18.62 5.30
N PHE A 125 -18.14 -18.26 4.90
CA PHE A 125 -17.85 -17.35 3.80
C PHE A 125 -17.51 -18.15 2.54
N GLY A 126 -17.87 -17.60 1.37
CA GLY A 126 -17.63 -18.22 0.09
C GLY A 126 -16.17 -18.20 -0.34
N ASP A 127 -15.88 -18.75 -1.51
CA ASP A 127 -14.52 -18.93 -2.05
C ASP A 127 -13.95 -17.62 -2.62
N GLY A 128 -12.90 -17.10 -1.99
CA GLY A 128 -12.22 -15.86 -2.37
C GLY A 128 -11.50 -15.95 -3.72
N ALA A 129 -10.87 -17.07 -4.01
CA ALA A 129 -10.18 -17.27 -5.29
C ALA A 129 -11.18 -17.27 -6.47
N GLU A 130 -12.34 -17.95 -6.31
CA GLU A 130 -13.39 -17.90 -7.32
C GLU A 130 -14.01 -16.51 -7.46
N PHE A 131 -14.13 -15.76 -6.36
CA PHE A 131 -14.60 -14.38 -6.42
C PHE A 131 -13.66 -13.52 -7.29
N ILE A 132 -12.35 -13.58 -7.06
CA ILE A 132 -11.37 -12.85 -7.87
C ILE A 132 -11.51 -13.21 -9.36
N LEU A 133 -11.60 -14.49 -9.67
CA LEU A 133 -11.72 -14.95 -11.05
C LEU A 133 -13.05 -14.53 -11.69
N ARG A 134 -14.16 -14.61 -10.95
CA ARG A 134 -15.47 -14.17 -11.44
C ARG A 134 -15.46 -12.69 -11.81
N GLU A 135 -14.94 -11.85 -10.92
CA GLU A 135 -14.86 -10.41 -11.16
C GLU A 135 -13.92 -10.08 -12.34
N ALA A 136 -12.76 -10.74 -12.44
CA ALA A 136 -11.84 -10.57 -13.56
C ALA A 136 -12.45 -11.01 -14.91
N ARG A 137 -13.34 -12.01 -14.89
CA ARG A 137 -14.07 -12.50 -16.07
C ARG A 137 -15.12 -11.50 -16.52
N GLN A 138 -15.84 -10.90 -15.56
CA GLN A 138 -16.92 -9.94 -15.83
C GLN A 138 -16.39 -8.56 -16.25
N ARG A 139 -15.21 -8.16 -15.74
CA ARG A 139 -14.62 -6.82 -15.94
C ARG A 139 -13.15 -6.93 -16.39
N PRO A 140 -12.87 -7.54 -17.56
CA PRO A 140 -11.50 -7.76 -18.03
C PRO A 140 -10.74 -6.44 -18.19
N GLY A 141 -9.52 -6.39 -17.68
CA GLY A 141 -8.63 -5.22 -17.76
C GLY A 141 -9.01 -4.04 -16.86
N GLN A 142 -10.01 -4.20 -15.96
CA GLN A 142 -10.48 -3.08 -15.15
C GLN A 142 -10.08 -3.19 -13.67
N ILE A 143 -9.88 -4.41 -13.15
CA ILE A 143 -9.73 -4.66 -11.72
C ILE A 143 -8.27 -4.64 -11.31
N THR A 144 -7.95 -3.86 -10.29
CA THR A 144 -6.70 -3.96 -9.54
C THR A 144 -6.93 -4.87 -8.33
N LEU A 145 -6.14 -5.94 -8.22
CA LEU A 145 -6.07 -6.76 -7.02
C LEU A 145 -4.98 -6.20 -6.11
N ILE A 146 -5.34 -5.91 -4.86
CA ILE A 146 -4.41 -5.44 -3.82
C ILE A 146 -4.21 -6.59 -2.85
N GLY A 147 -3.01 -7.20 -2.85
CA GLY A 147 -2.64 -8.28 -1.94
C GLY A 147 -1.76 -7.76 -0.81
N ILE A 148 -2.27 -7.80 0.42
CA ILE A 148 -1.59 -7.29 1.60
C ILE A 148 -1.38 -8.35 2.67
N GLY A 149 -1.38 -9.62 2.28
CA GLY A 149 -1.04 -10.78 3.10
C GLY A 149 -0.28 -11.82 2.27
N PRO A 150 0.07 -12.99 2.85
CA PRO A 150 0.62 -14.11 2.11
C PRO A 150 -0.29 -14.53 0.96
N LEU A 151 0.28 -14.84 -0.20
CA LEU A 151 -0.43 -14.85 -1.49
C LEU A 151 -1.26 -16.13 -1.77
N PHE A 152 -1.67 -16.91 -0.76
CA PHE A 152 -2.36 -18.19 -0.94
C PHE A 152 -3.66 -18.08 -1.75
N THR A 153 -4.44 -17.01 -1.55
CA THR A 153 -5.69 -16.79 -2.32
C THR A 153 -5.36 -16.43 -3.77
N VAL A 154 -4.33 -15.60 -3.97
CA VAL A 154 -3.81 -15.22 -5.28
C VAL A 154 -3.27 -16.44 -6.01
N GLU A 155 -2.46 -17.26 -5.35
CA GLU A 155 -1.91 -18.51 -5.89
C GLU A 155 -3.03 -19.48 -6.29
N ALA A 156 -4.04 -19.64 -5.44
CA ALA A 156 -5.18 -20.49 -5.72
C ALA A 156 -5.97 -20.02 -6.95
N ALA A 157 -6.16 -18.71 -7.11
CA ALA A 157 -6.80 -18.15 -8.29
C ALA A 157 -5.98 -18.41 -9.57
N ILE A 158 -4.65 -18.16 -9.52
CA ILE A 158 -3.73 -18.43 -10.64
C ILE A 158 -3.76 -19.91 -11.03
N LYS A 159 -3.64 -20.83 -10.05
CA LYS A 159 -3.64 -22.28 -10.30
C LYS A 159 -4.96 -22.77 -10.89
N ARG A 160 -6.09 -22.18 -10.48
CA ARG A 160 -7.43 -22.59 -10.91
C ARG A 160 -7.73 -22.17 -12.35
N ASP A 161 -7.46 -20.92 -12.72
CA ASP A 161 -7.71 -20.38 -14.06
C ASP A 161 -6.73 -19.26 -14.40
N PRO A 162 -5.51 -19.58 -14.84
CA PRO A 162 -4.48 -18.58 -15.15
C PRO A 162 -4.89 -17.66 -16.30
N ALA A 163 -5.69 -18.14 -17.24
CA ALA A 163 -6.14 -17.33 -18.38
C ALA A 163 -7.13 -16.24 -17.94
N THR A 164 -8.01 -16.57 -16.99
CA THR A 164 -8.92 -15.57 -16.40
C THR A 164 -8.17 -14.64 -15.45
N PHE A 165 -7.25 -15.14 -14.62
CA PHE A 165 -6.43 -14.30 -13.72
C PHE A 165 -5.65 -13.24 -14.51
N LYS A 166 -5.11 -13.60 -15.66
CA LYS A 166 -4.41 -12.67 -16.56
C LYS A 166 -5.28 -11.51 -17.08
N LYS A 167 -6.61 -11.57 -16.92
CA LYS A 167 -7.52 -10.48 -17.29
C LYS A 167 -7.58 -9.37 -16.22
N LEU A 168 -6.95 -9.53 -15.06
CA LEU A 168 -6.79 -8.42 -14.11
C LEU A 168 -6.02 -7.27 -14.77
N LYS A 169 -6.35 -6.04 -14.40
CA LYS A 169 -5.63 -4.84 -14.84
C LYS A 169 -4.18 -4.86 -14.33
N ARG A 170 -4.01 -5.20 -13.06
CA ARG A 170 -2.72 -5.32 -12.35
C ARG A 170 -2.92 -5.94 -10.98
N VAL A 171 -1.82 -6.37 -10.38
CA VAL A 171 -1.75 -6.76 -8.96
C VAL A 171 -0.77 -5.83 -8.25
N VAL A 172 -1.19 -5.26 -7.13
CA VAL A 172 -0.35 -4.46 -6.24
C VAL A 172 -0.19 -5.24 -4.94
N ILE A 173 1.04 -5.50 -4.52
CA ILE A 173 1.28 -6.26 -3.28
C ILE A 173 2.11 -5.47 -2.28
N MET A 174 1.79 -5.62 -0.98
CA MET A 174 2.76 -5.41 0.07
C MET A 174 3.52 -6.72 0.26
N GLY A 175 4.83 -6.71 0.08
CA GLY A 175 5.66 -7.90 0.28
C GLY A 175 7.05 -7.80 -0.29
N GLY A 176 7.93 -8.60 0.28
CA GLY A 176 9.33 -8.69 -0.10
C GLY A 176 10.24 -7.69 0.62
N SER A 177 11.53 -7.93 0.43
CA SER A 177 12.61 -7.15 1.03
C SER A 177 13.77 -7.18 0.03
N VAL A 178 13.97 -6.07 -0.68
CA VAL A 178 14.92 -6.03 -1.82
C VAL A 178 16.32 -5.62 -1.36
N TYR A 179 16.40 -4.55 -0.57
CA TYR A 179 17.66 -4.02 -0.02
C TYR A 179 17.60 -3.80 1.50
N ARG A 180 16.40 -3.72 2.10
CA ARG A 180 16.20 -3.41 3.51
C ARG A 180 15.35 -4.48 4.19
N GLY A 181 15.85 -5.01 5.31
CA GLY A 181 15.09 -5.85 6.23
C GLY A 181 14.28 -5.04 7.25
N TYR A 182 13.69 -5.72 8.23
CA TYR A 182 12.86 -5.07 9.26
C TYR A 182 13.67 -4.18 10.19
N GLY A 183 13.26 -2.91 10.26
CA GLY A 183 13.77 -1.94 11.22
C GLY A 183 15.23 -1.53 10.97
N LEU A 184 15.84 -1.05 12.05
CA LEU A 184 17.20 -0.55 12.04
C LEU A 184 18.13 -1.46 12.87
N ASN A 185 19.42 -1.46 12.53
CA ASN A 185 20.44 -2.11 13.34
C ASN A 185 20.84 -1.21 14.54
N THR A 186 21.73 -1.69 15.37
CA THR A 186 22.22 -0.98 16.58
C THR A 186 22.90 0.36 16.28
N GLN A 187 23.26 0.61 15.01
CA GLN A 187 23.86 1.87 14.55
C GLN A 187 22.84 2.82 13.91
N GLY A 188 21.53 2.52 13.97
CA GLY A 188 20.47 3.31 13.36
C GLY A 188 20.42 3.22 11.83
N LYS A 189 21.08 2.22 11.21
CA LYS A 189 21.04 1.99 9.77
C LYS A 189 20.04 0.88 9.42
N PRO A 190 19.42 0.91 8.23
CA PRO A 190 18.58 -0.19 7.77
C PRO A 190 19.32 -1.51 7.87
N LYS A 191 18.63 -2.56 8.34
CA LYS A 191 19.14 -3.91 8.30
C LYS A 191 19.25 -4.40 6.85
N PRO A 192 20.15 -5.34 6.54
CA PRO A 192 20.17 -6.00 5.24
C PRO A 192 18.83 -6.67 4.93
N ALA A 193 18.54 -6.86 3.64
CA ALA A 193 17.36 -7.60 3.21
C ALA A 193 17.26 -8.98 3.90
N GLU A 194 16.05 -9.35 4.26
CA GLU A 194 15.69 -10.61 4.91
C GLU A 194 14.35 -11.13 4.36
N PRO A 195 13.97 -12.39 4.56
CA PRO A 195 12.65 -12.87 4.17
C PRO A 195 11.55 -12.03 4.84
N GLU A 196 10.75 -11.34 4.04
CA GLU A 196 9.61 -10.56 4.53
C GLU A 196 8.42 -11.51 4.78
N TRP A 197 7.60 -11.19 5.76
CA TRP A 197 6.56 -12.07 6.32
C TRP A 197 5.60 -12.65 5.27
N ASN A 198 5.05 -11.84 4.39
CA ASN A 198 4.09 -12.29 3.38
C ASN A 198 4.74 -13.28 2.41
N ILE A 199 5.96 -12.95 1.95
CA ILE A 199 6.68 -13.79 1.00
C ILE A 199 7.35 -14.98 1.68
N LEU A 200 7.79 -14.85 2.94
CA LEU A 200 8.30 -15.96 3.74
C LEU A 200 7.26 -17.08 3.88
N ASN A 201 6.00 -16.72 4.07
CA ASN A 201 4.90 -17.67 4.27
C ASN A 201 4.39 -18.29 2.98
N ASP A 202 4.55 -17.62 1.82
CA ASP A 202 4.13 -18.15 0.51
C ASP A 202 5.10 -17.80 -0.64
N PRO A 203 6.34 -18.30 -0.62
CA PRO A 203 7.27 -18.11 -1.75
C PRO A 203 6.73 -18.64 -3.08
N PRO A 204 5.99 -19.79 -3.13
CA PRO A 204 5.36 -20.26 -4.36
C PRO A 204 4.33 -19.28 -4.93
N GLY A 205 3.54 -18.63 -4.07
CA GLY A 205 2.55 -17.64 -4.49
C GLY A 205 3.19 -16.46 -5.21
N LEU A 206 4.29 -15.92 -4.69
CA LEU A 206 5.02 -14.86 -5.40
C LEU A 206 5.61 -15.35 -6.72
N LYS A 207 6.19 -16.56 -6.78
CA LYS A 207 6.68 -17.14 -8.05
C LYS A 207 5.57 -17.25 -9.08
N ALA A 208 4.41 -17.75 -8.68
CA ALA A 208 3.25 -17.87 -9.54
C ALA A 208 2.78 -16.49 -10.04
N LEU A 209 2.72 -15.51 -9.15
CA LEU A 209 2.31 -14.15 -9.49
C LEU A 209 3.26 -13.50 -10.49
N LEU A 210 4.57 -13.53 -10.23
CA LEU A 210 5.59 -12.96 -11.14
C LEU A 210 5.62 -13.62 -12.52
N SER A 211 5.14 -14.86 -12.62
CA SER A 211 5.05 -15.63 -13.86
C SER A 211 3.66 -15.58 -14.51
N SER A 212 2.68 -14.94 -13.90
CA SER A 212 1.27 -14.96 -14.34
C SER A 212 1.01 -14.17 -15.63
N GLY A 213 1.90 -13.24 -15.97
CA GLY A 213 1.74 -12.32 -17.09
C GLY A 213 0.78 -11.16 -16.82
N VAL A 214 0.34 -10.97 -15.57
CA VAL A 214 -0.34 -9.75 -15.11
C VAL A 214 0.72 -8.73 -14.69
N PRO A 215 0.55 -7.41 -14.92
CA PRO A 215 1.44 -6.40 -14.38
C PRO A 215 1.47 -6.45 -12.83
N VAL A 216 2.66 -6.61 -12.25
CA VAL A 216 2.88 -6.73 -10.80
C VAL A 216 3.61 -5.50 -10.28
N PHE A 217 3.08 -4.92 -9.20
CA PHE A 217 3.65 -3.80 -8.48
C PHE A 217 3.93 -4.20 -7.04
N MET A 218 5.18 -4.08 -6.61
CA MET A 218 5.63 -4.50 -5.27
C MET A 218 5.99 -3.30 -4.41
N MET A 219 5.43 -3.29 -3.20
CA MET A 219 5.76 -2.37 -2.11
C MET A 219 6.49 -3.18 -1.03
N PRO A 220 7.83 -3.35 -1.13
CA PRO A 220 8.61 -4.14 -0.19
C PRO A 220 8.91 -3.35 1.10
N LEU A 221 9.57 -4.00 2.07
CA LEU A 221 10.05 -3.36 3.30
C LEU A 221 10.91 -2.11 3.04
N ASP A 222 11.46 -1.99 1.84
CA ASP A 222 12.25 -0.84 1.41
C ASP A 222 11.45 0.46 1.46
N SER A 223 10.14 0.41 1.25
CA SER A 223 9.26 1.57 1.13
C SER A 223 8.07 1.59 2.11
N THR A 224 7.84 0.53 2.88
CA THR A 224 6.59 0.36 3.62
C THR A 224 6.73 0.53 5.14
N GLN A 225 7.94 0.67 5.67
CA GLN A 225 8.15 0.75 7.12
C GLN A 225 7.84 2.15 7.69
N VAL A 226 6.58 2.58 7.58
CA VAL A 226 6.13 3.91 8.02
C VAL A 226 5.49 3.82 9.40
N PRO A 227 6.09 4.39 10.47
CA PRO A 227 5.52 4.33 11.81
C PRO A 227 4.35 5.31 11.94
N LEU A 228 3.25 4.86 12.55
CA LEU A 228 2.16 5.74 12.98
C LEU A 228 2.43 6.20 14.41
N GLU A 229 3.10 7.33 14.55
CA GLU A 229 3.49 7.91 15.84
C GLU A 229 2.28 8.34 16.69
N SER A 230 2.49 8.60 18.00
CA SER A 230 1.43 8.89 18.97
C SER A 230 0.48 10.00 18.51
N GLN A 231 1.02 11.09 17.96
CA GLN A 231 0.20 12.21 17.48
C GLN A 231 -0.81 11.78 16.40
N GLY A 232 -0.38 10.95 15.45
CA GLY A 232 -1.26 10.42 14.40
C GLY A 232 -2.32 9.47 14.97
N ARG A 233 -1.92 8.58 15.91
CA ARG A 233 -2.85 7.68 16.58
C ARG A 233 -3.91 8.44 17.39
N GLU A 234 -3.48 9.42 18.17
CA GLU A 234 -4.38 10.27 18.97
C GLU A 234 -5.39 11.01 18.09
N ALA A 235 -4.96 11.55 16.95
CA ALA A 235 -5.85 12.21 16.00
C ALA A 235 -6.92 11.25 15.46
N ILE A 236 -6.55 10.00 15.14
CA ILE A 236 -7.50 8.99 14.67
C ILE A 236 -8.46 8.58 15.80
N PHE A 237 -7.92 8.24 16.98
CA PHE A 237 -8.74 7.70 18.07
C PHE A 237 -9.66 8.73 18.71
N ALA A 238 -9.29 10.01 18.69
CA ALA A 238 -10.11 11.11 19.19
C ALA A 238 -11.18 11.58 18.17
N HIS A 239 -11.11 11.14 16.90
CA HIS A 239 -12.03 11.62 15.86
C HIS A 239 -13.49 11.20 16.10
N GLY A 240 -13.73 9.99 16.61
CA GLY A 240 -15.06 9.55 17.08
C GLY A 240 -16.03 9.21 15.94
N SER A 241 -15.56 8.81 14.76
CA SER A 241 -16.40 8.23 13.71
C SER A 241 -16.54 6.71 13.89
N ALA A 242 -17.56 6.12 13.29
CA ALA A 242 -17.74 4.67 13.31
C ALA A 242 -16.48 3.92 12.81
N LEU A 243 -15.77 4.46 11.81
CA LEU A 243 -14.54 3.89 11.27
C LEU A 243 -13.38 3.97 12.27
N THR A 244 -13.15 5.15 12.84
CA THR A 244 -12.04 5.35 13.80
C THR A 244 -12.29 4.62 15.12
N ASP A 245 -13.54 4.43 15.52
CA ASP A 245 -13.90 3.60 16.68
C ASP A 245 -13.53 2.13 16.46
N GLN A 246 -13.75 1.59 15.25
CA GLN A 246 -13.32 0.22 14.94
C GLN A 246 -11.80 0.11 14.93
N LEU A 247 -11.07 1.08 14.36
CA LEU A 247 -9.60 1.10 14.41
C LEU A 247 -9.10 1.13 15.85
N THR A 248 -9.73 1.93 16.71
CA THR A 248 -9.40 2.01 18.15
C THR A 248 -9.59 0.67 18.85
N LEU A 249 -10.72 -0.01 18.60
CA LEU A 249 -11.01 -1.32 19.18
C LEU A 249 -9.98 -2.38 18.72
N LEU A 250 -9.70 -2.44 17.43
CA LEU A 250 -8.73 -3.39 16.87
C LEU A 250 -7.32 -3.10 17.36
N TYR A 251 -6.93 -1.82 17.46
CA TYR A 251 -5.64 -1.42 18.01
C TYR A 251 -5.49 -1.88 19.47
N HIS A 252 -6.52 -1.74 20.29
CA HIS A 252 -6.47 -2.20 21.67
C HIS A 252 -6.38 -3.73 21.79
N GLU A 253 -7.06 -4.48 20.93
CA GLU A 253 -6.90 -5.93 20.87
C GLU A 253 -5.49 -6.33 20.42
N TRP A 254 -4.93 -5.66 19.42
CA TRP A 254 -3.58 -5.89 18.94
C TRP A 254 -2.52 -5.65 20.01
N THR A 255 -2.59 -4.54 20.74
CA THR A 255 -1.62 -4.21 21.79
C THR A 255 -1.80 -5.07 23.05
N GLY A 256 -3.01 -5.48 23.38
CA GLY A 256 -3.32 -6.35 24.53
C GLY A 256 -3.11 -7.83 24.25
N GLY A 257 -3.09 -8.24 22.98
CA GLY A 257 -2.96 -9.63 22.58
C GLY A 257 -1.53 -10.19 22.72
N THR A 258 -0.52 -9.32 22.66
CA THR A 258 0.89 -9.72 22.78
C THR A 258 1.68 -8.68 23.58
N PRO A 259 2.18 -9.00 24.78
CA PRO A 259 2.89 -8.04 25.64
C PRO A 259 4.16 -7.43 25.02
N SER A 260 4.73 -8.06 24.01
CA SER A 260 5.92 -7.62 23.29
C SER A 260 5.66 -6.62 22.16
N HIS A 261 4.39 -6.34 21.83
CA HIS A 261 4.08 -5.38 20.76
C HIS A 261 4.40 -3.95 21.19
N SER A 262 5.07 -3.24 20.28
CA SER A 262 5.24 -1.80 20.42
C SER A 262 3.88 -1.11 20.29
N PRO A 263 3.57 -0.08 21.10
CA PRO A 263 2.37 0.72 20.91
C PRO A 263 2.36 1.54 19.60
N THR A 264 3.48 1.58 18.87
CA THR A 264 3.59 2.28 17.59
C THR A 264 3.49 1.27 16.44
N PRO A 265 2.35 1.19 15.72
CA PRO A 265 2.22 0.32 14.56
C PRO A 265 3.07 0.82 13.41
N THR A 266 3.56 -0.09 12.60
CA THR A 266 4.17 0.21 11.31
C THR A 266 3.15 -0.03 10.21
N LEU A 267 2.92 0.96 9.37
CA LEU A 267 1.89 0.94 8.33
C LEU A 267 2.44 0.38 7.02
N PHE A 268 2.71 -0.93 6.98
CA PHE A 268 3.24 -1.58 5.77
C PHE A 268 2.19 -1.56 4.64
N ASP A 269 1.03 -2.10 4.89
CA ASP A 269 -0.04 -2.38 3.93
C ASP A 269 -0.72 -1.13 3.36
N PRO A 270 -0.97 -0.07 4.15
CA PRO A 270 -1.58 1.14 3.63
C PRO A 270 -0.77 1.81 2.51
N VAL A 271 0.55 1.55 2.41
CA VAL A 271 1.38 2.04 1.31
C VAL A 271 0.97 1.38 -0.01
N ALA A 272 0.69 0.07 -0.01
CA ALA A 272 0.21 -0.64 -1.20
C ALA A 272 -1.17 -0.14 -1.65
N VAL A 273 -2.08 0.12 -0.71
CA VAL A 273 -3.37 0.75 -1.01
C VAL A 273 -3.17 2.14 -1.61
N THR A 274 -2.32 2.98 -1.00
CA THR A 274 -2.03 4.34 -1.48
C THR A 274 -1.46 4.33 -2.89
N TYR A 275 -0.55 3.41 -3.19
CA TYR A 275 0.06 3.29 -4.51
C TYR A 275 -1.00 3.15 -5.63
N THR A 276 -2.13 2.52 -5.37
CA THR A 276 -3.16 2.31 -6.40
C THR A 276 -3.72 3.60 -6.97
N PHE A 277 -3.79 4.69 -6.19
CA PHE A 277 -4.36 5.97 -6.61
C PHE A 277 -3.42 7.18 -6.45
N ARG A 278 -2.30 7.02 -5.74
CA ARG A 278 -1.22 8.01 -5.59
C ARG A 278 0.16 7.36 -5.83
N PRO A 279 0.41 6.84 -7.04
CA PRO A 279 1.70 6.23 -7.36
C PRO A 279 2.88 7.21 -7.31
N ASP A 280 2.61 8.50 -7.36
CA ASP A 280 3.60 9.56 -7.18
C ASP A 280 4.25 9.55 -5.79
N LEU A 281 3.56 9.06 -4.76
CA LEU A 281 4.09 8.94 -3.39
C LEU A 281 5.05 7.74 -3.22
N CYS A 282 5.08 6.82 -4.18
CA CYS A 282 5.91 5.62 -4.14
C CYS A 282 6.40 5.26 -5.56
N PRO A 283 7.25 6.08 -6.19
CA PRO A 283 7.65 5.86 -7.57
C PRO A 283 8.31 4.50 -7.77
N ALA A 284 7.70 3.65 -8.60
CA ALA A 284 8.17 2.31 -8.87
C ALA A 284 9.16 2.27 -10.04
N LYS A 285 10.07 1.29 -10.01
CA LYS A 285 11.06 1.00 -11.04
C LYS A 285 10.86 -0.41 -11.57
N GLN A 286 11.02 -0.60 -12.86
CA GLN A 286 11.04 -1.93 -13.47
C GLN A 286 12.26 -2.71 -12.99
N MET A 287 12.02 -3.89 -12.42
CA MET A 287 13.05 -4.77 -11.88
C MET A 287 12.75 -6.23 -12.22
N HIS A 288 13.82 -7.03 -12.35
CA HIS A 288 13.69 -8.48 -12.27
C HIS A 288 13.88 -8.91 -10.84
N ILE A 289 12.84 -9.48 -10.23
CA ILE A 289 12.86 -9.97 -8.85
C ILE A 289 12.93 -11.49 -8.85
N ASN A 290 13.96 -12.01 -8.17
CA ASN A 290 14.06 -13.42 -7.82
C ASN A 290 13.43 -13.65 -6.45
N VAL A 291 12.83 -14.82 -6.26
CA VAL A 291 12.38 -15.31 -4.95
C VAL A 291 12.89 -16.73 -4.73
N ASP A 292 13.57 -16.96 -3.63
CA ASP A 292 14.08 -18.29 -3.27
C ASP A 292 13.04 -19.12 -2.48
N ALA A 293 13.37 -20.35 -2.13
CA ALA A 293 12.47 -21.24 -1.39
C ALA A 293 12.24 -20.80 0.08
N ARG A 294 13.05 -19.88 0.59
CA ARG A 294 12.95 -19.34 1.95
C ARG A 294 12.23 -18.00 1.99
N GLY A 295 11.71 -17.52 0.84
CA GLY A 295 11.04 -16.23 0.76
C GLY A 295 11.98 -15.02 0.65
N MET A 296 13.28 -15.23 0.46
CA MET A 296 14.20 -14.14 0.17
C MET A 296 13.92 -13.58 -1.21
N THR A 297 13.69 -12.28 -1.29
CA THR A 297 13.55 -11.56 -2.56
C THR A 297 14.83 -10.77 -2.85
N SER A 298 15.22 -10.73 -4.12
CA SER A 298 16.46 -10.04 -4.52
C SER A 298 16.39 -9.59 -5.98
N PRO A 299 17.12 -8.52 -6.34
CA PRO A 299 17.30 -8.16 -7.75
C PRO A 299 17.95 -9.30 -8.51
N GLY A 300 17.48 -9.57 -9.73
CA GLY A 300 17.99 -10.60 -10.60
C GLY A 300 18.41 -10.07 -11.97
N GLN A 301 18.94 -10.99 -12.78
CA GLN A 301 19.25 -10.76 -14.19
C GLN A 301 18.05 -11.20 -15.04
N GLY A 302 17.70 -10.44 -16.06
CA GLY A 302 16.62 -10.79 -16.99
C GLY A 302 15.68 -9.63 -17.28
N SER A 303 14.66 -9.90 -18.10
CA SER A 303 13.60 -8.91 -18.35
C SER A 303 12.85 -8.60 -17.06
N PRO A 304 12.45 -7.34 -16.82
CA PRO A 304 11.66 -6.99 -15.65
C PRO A 304 10.39 -7.84 -15.54
N ASN A 305 10.10 -8.30 -14.32
CA ASN A 305 8.90 -9.06 -13.98
C ASN A 305 8.01 -8.37 -12.93
N ALA A 306 8.49 -7.24 -12.39
CA ALA A 306 7.72 -6.39 -11.47
C ALA A 306 8.14 -4.92 -11.60
N GLU A 307 7.24 -4.03 -11.19
CA GLU A 307 7.57 -2.65 -10.84
C GLU A 307 7.65 -2.55 -9.32
N VAL A 308 8.78 -2.03 -8.81
CA VAL A 308 9.11 -2.08 -7.37
C VAL A 308 9.32 -0.67 -6.84
N CYS A 309 8.57 -0.29 -5.84
CA CYS A 309 8.81 0.94 -5.09
C CYS A 309 9.85 0.71 -3.99
N LEU A 310 10.99 1.36 -4.08
CA LEU A 310 12.08 1.23 -3.11
C LEU A 310 12.11 2.35 -2.06
N GLN A 311 11.29 3.38 -2.24
CA GLN A 311 11.23 4.52 -1.32
C GLN A 311 9.91 5.26 -1.50
N SER A 312 9.15 5.43 -0.41
CA SER A 312 7.95 6.23 -0.36
C SER A 312 8.23 7.64 0.19
N ASP A 313 7.34 8.59 -0.14
CA ASP A 313 7.24 9.86 0.57
C ASP A 313 6.39 9.65 1.83
N GLU A 314 7.05 9.21 2.92
CA GLU A 314 6.43 8.85 4.18
C GLU A 314 5.57 9.99 4.76
N LYS A 315 6.06 11.24 4.66
CA LYS A 315 5.33 12.39 5.19
C LYS A 315 4.04 12.64 4.43
N SER A 316 4.10 12.71 3.12
CA SER A 316 2.91 12.94 2.27
C SER A 316 1.94 11.77 2.36
N PHE A 317 2.43 10.54 2.53
CA PHE A 317 1.61 9.36 2.77
C PHE A 317 0.85 9.48 4.11
N LEU A 318 1.54 9.80 5.22
CA LEU A 318 0.89 9.96 6.53
C LEU A 318 -0.12 11.10 6.54
N ASP A 319 0.22 12.25 5.95
CA ASP A 319 -0.70 13.38 5.81
C ASP A 319 -1.97 12.98 5.04
N LEU A 320 -1.83 12.18 3.97
CA LEU A 320 -2.94 11.65 3.19
C LEU A 320 -3.79 10.68 4.01
N LEU A 321 -3.17 9.70 4.66
CA LEU A 321 -3.86 8.69 5.48
C LEU A 321 -4.66 9.37 6.59
N LEU A 322 -4.03 10.24 7.37
CA LEU A 322 -4.70 10.97 8.45
C LEU A 322 -5.89 11.77 7.92
N LYS A 323 -5.67 12.57 6.87
CA LYS A 323 -6.73 13.35 6.24
C LYS A 323 -7.92 12.50 5.77
N ARG A 324 -7.67 11.29 5.23
CA ARG A 324 -8.75 10.40 4.73
C ARG A 324 -9.50 9.73 5.88
N VAL A 325 -8.76 9.15 6.82
CA VAL A 325 -9.34 8.36 7.92
C VAL A 325 -10.11 9.24 8.91
N THR A 326 -9.69 10.51 9.07
CA THR A 326 -10.35 11.49 9.93
C THR A 326 -11.26 12.48 9.15
N ALA A 327 -11.64 12.17 7.93
CA ALA A 327 -12.66 12.95 7.22
C ALA A 327 -14.06 12.47 7.62
N ASP A 328 -15.00 13.43 7.75
CA ASP A 328 -16.43 13.19 8.03
C ASP A 328 -17.13 12.42 6.91
#